data_771fccb59304198bb78e4fbdba63e7a6
#
_entry.id   771fccb59304198bb78e4fbdba63e7a6
#
_cell.length_a   1.000
_cell.length_b   1.000
_cell.length_c   1.000
_cell.angle_alpha   90.00
_cell.angle_beta   90.00
_cell.angle_gamma   90.00
#
_symmetry.space_group_name_H-M   'P 1'
#
loop_
_entity.id
_entity.type
_entity.pdbx_description
1 polymer ?
#
loop_
_entity_poly.entity_id
_entity_poly.type
_entity_poly.pdbx_seq_one_letter_code
_entity_poly.pdbx_strand_id
1 'polypeptide(L)'
;AADPEAPVMVQRESWIDLAGAMALADPVQDLATPLKGPYRALHIDAPSAAPAALRLARLAGILPAFFVSQAPADCEASAEADAISNFGGGPQLHIATRARLPVSASESAEIVAFRTSGDPREHVALIVGKRDGSTPVVRLHSECLTGDVLGSLKCDCGPQLHAALHEIAHASW
;
A
#
# COMPACT_ATOMS: atom_id res chain seq x y z
N ALA A 1 7.21 -22.74 -3.40
CA ALA A 1 6.00 -22.00 -3.10
C ALA A 1 5.84 -20.97 -4.22
N ALA A 2 4.64 -20.81 -4.77
CA ALA A 2 4.37 -19.75 -5.73
C ALA A 2 4.53 -18.39 -5.04
N ASP A 3 5.11 -17.44 -5.76
CA ASP A 3 5.21 -16.06 -5.28
C ASP A 3 3.79 -15.47 -5.18
N PRO A 4 3.33 -15.09 -3.98
CA PRO A 4 1.98 -14.56 -3.81
C PRO A 4 1.77 -13.20 -4.50
N GLU A 5 2.84 -12.53 -4.90
CA GLU A 5 2.79 -11.26 -5.63
C GLU A 5 2.89 -11.43 -7.15
N ALA A 6 3.11 -12.65 -7.63
CA ALA A 6 3.20 -12.91 -9.06
C ALA A 6 1.84 -12.69 -9.75
N PRO A 7 1.84 -12.01 -10.91
CA PRO A 7 0.60 -11.82 -11.67
C PRO A 7 0.05 -13.16 -12.17
N VAL A 8 -1.27 -13.29 -12.12
CA VAL A 8 -1.98 -14.45 -12.66
C VAL A 8 -2.89 -13.99 -13.78
N MET A 9 -2.74 -14.57 -14.96
CA MET A 9 -3.68 -14.37 -16.06
C MET A 9 -4.77 -15.43 -15.98
N VAL A 10 -6.02 -14.96 -15.99
CA VAL A 10 -7.21 -15.83 -15.95
C VAL A 10 -7.95 -15.75 -17.28
N GLN A 11 -8.30 -16.92 -17.82
CA GLN A 11 -9.12 -16.97 -19.03
C GLN A 11 -10.51 -16.40 -18.74
N ARG A 12 -10.96 -15.45 -19.57
CA ARG A 12 -12.33 -14.99 -19.53
C ARG A 12 -13.23 -16.04 -20.18
N GLU A 13 -14.03 -16.69 -19.38
CA GLU A 13 -15.06 -17.59 -19.85
C GLU A 13 -16.32 -16.79 -20.24
N SER A 14 -17.18 -17.39 -21.10
CA SER A 14 -18.39 -16.71 -21.61
C SER A 14 -19.41 -16.33 -20.53
N TRP A 15 -19.35 -17.00 -19.38
CA TRP A 15 -20.23 -16.73 -18.23
C TRP A 15 -19.68 -15.63 -17.29
N ILE A 16 -18.44 -15.16 -17.50
CA ILE A 16 -17.85 -14.08 -16.70
C ILE A 16 -18.23 -12.74 -17.34
N ASP A 17 -19.21 -12.09 -16.78
CA ASP A 17 -19.56 -10.72 -17.11
C ASP A 17 -18.68 -9.71 -16.33
N LEU A 18 -18.96 -8.42 -16.47
CA LEU A 18 -18.22 -7.38 -15.77
C LEU A 18 -18.34 -7.51 -14.25
N ALA A 19 -19.53 -7.84 -13.74
CA ALA A 19 -19.72 -7.99 -12.29
C ALA A 19 -18.94 -9.17 -11.73
N GLY A 20 -18.89 -10.30 -12.44
CA GLY A 20 -18.07 -11.45 -12.09
C GLY A 20 -16.57 -11.15 -12.13
N ALA A 21 -16.10 -10.37 -13.10
CA ALA A 21 -14.71 -9.95 -13.18
C ALA A 21 -14.34 -8.98 -12.03
N MET A 22 -15.20 -8.04 -11.70
CA MET A 22 -15.02 -7.16 -10.53
C MET A 22 -15.00 -7.95 -9.23
N ALA A 23 -15.94 -8.89 -9.06
CA ALA A 23 -15.97 -9.74 -7.88
C ALA A 23 -14.70 -10.60 -7.74
N LEU A 24 -14.11 -11.04 -8.87
CA LEU A 24 -12.83 -11.77 -8.84
C LEU A 24 -11.68 -10.88 -8.38
N ALA A 25 -11.63 -9.64 -8.86
CA ALA A 25 -10.52 -8.73 -8.65
C ALA A 25 -10.56 -8.02 -7.28
N ASP A 26 -11.75 -7.73 -6.76
CA ASP A 26 -11.95 -6.93 -5.55
C ASP A 26 -12.17 -7.83 -4.32
N PRO A 27 -11.22 -7.86 -3.36
CA PRO A 27 -11.35 -8.68 -2.15
C PRO A 27 -12.52 -8.25 -1.23
N VAL A 28 -13.03 -7.03 -1.36
CA VAL A 28 -14.24 -6.59 -0.64
C VAL A 28 -15.45 -7.45 -1.00
N GLN A 29 -15.46 -8.02 -2.21
CA GLN A 29 -16.52 -8.90 -2.70
C GLN A 29 -16.42 -10.35 -2.21
N ASP A 30 -15.34 -10.74 -1.51
CA ASP A 30 -15.08 -12.14 -1.13
C ASP A 30 -16.16 -12.73 -0.25
N LEU A 31 -16.71 -11.95 0.68
CA LEU A 31 -17.80 -12.39 1.55
C LEU A 31 -19.16 -12.44 0.83
N ALA A 32 -19.39 -11.53 -0.12
CA ALA A 32 -20.63 -11.50 -0.89
C ALA A 32 -20.65 -12.57 -1.98
N THR A 33 -19.48 -12.92 -2.53
CA THR A 33 -19.32 -13.87 -3.62
C THR A 33 -18.22 -14.88 -3.29
N PRO A 34 -18.42 -15.78 -2.30
CA PRO A 34 -17.38 -16.66 -1.80
C PRO A 34 -16.97 -17.77 -2.77
N LEU A 35 -17.87 -18.17 -3.67
CA LEU A 35 -17.63 -19.21 -4.66
C LEU A 35 -17.42 -18.57 -6.03
N LYS A 36 -16.17 -18.24 -6.32
CA LYS A 36 -15.72 -17.58 -7.55
C LYS A 36 -14.98 -18.59 -8.43
N GLY A 37 -15.62 -19.24 -9.34
CA GLY A 37 -14.89 -20.17 -10.20
C GLY A 37 -15.72 -21.39 -10.61
N PRO A 38 -15.08 -22.39 -11.26
CA PRO A 38 -13.65 -22.57 -11.47
C PRO A 38 -13.06 -21.64 -12.53
N TYR A 39 -11.77 -21.26 -12.37
CA TYR A 39 -11.02 -20.44 -13.33
C TYR A 39 -9.87 -21.22 -13.94
N ARG A 40 -9.56 -20.93 -15.20
CA ARG A 40 -8.38 -21.46 -15.87
C ARG A 40 -7.29 -20.40 -15.89
N ALA A 41 -6.15 -20.70 -15.26
CA ALA A 41 -4.95 -19.88 -15.40
C ALA A 41 -4.34 -20.06 -16.79
N LEU A 42 -3.92 -18.97 -17.39
CA LEU A 42 -3.24 -18.92 -18.67
C LEU A 42 -1.75 -18.63 -18.48
N HIS A 43 -0.95 -19.06 -19.46
CA HIS A 43 0.43 -18.61 -19.54
C HIS A 43 0.51 -17.14 -19.90
N ILE A 44 1.48 -16.41 -19.32
CA ILE A 44 1.72 -15.00 -19.61
C ILE A 44 2.84 -14.92 -20.65
N ASP A 45 2.49 -14.62 -21.89
CA ASP A 45 3.45 -14.53 -23.00
C ASP A 45 4.36 -13.29 -22.92
N ALA A 46 3.92 -12.26 -22.22
CA ALA A 46 4.68 -11.02 -21.98
C ALA A 46 5.01 -10.87 -20.50
N PRO A 47 6.04 -11.54 -19.98
CA PRO A 47 6.33 -11.64 -18.54
C PRO A 47 6.69 -10.30 -17.89
N SER A 48 7.17 -9.31 -18.63
CA SER A 48 7.46 -7.96 -18.13
C SER A 48 6.23 -7.05 -18.11
N ALA A 49 5.29 -7.23 -19.02
CA ALA A 49 4.14 -6.34 -19.18
C ALA A 49 3.12 -6.50 -18.02
N ALA A 50 2.86 -7.73 -17.58
CA ALA A 50 1.87 -7.98 -16.53
C ALA A 50 2.27 -7.37 -15.17
N PRO A 51 3.50 -7.57 -14.64
CA PRO A 51 3.94 -6.88 -13.43
C PRO A 51 3.95 -5.36 -13.58
N ALA A 52 4.39 -4.84 -14.74
CA ALA A 52 4.40 -3.41 -15.00
C ALA A 52 2.98 -2.81 -14.97
N ALA A 53 2.01 -3.46 -15.62
CA ALA A 53 0.61 -3.03 -15.58
C ALA A 53 0.05 -2.99 -14.15
N LEU A 54 0.27 -4.07 -13.36
CA LEU A 54 -0.17 -4.09 -11.97
C LEU A 54 0.53 -3.02 -11.12
N ARG A 55 1.81 -2.76 -11.38
CA ARG A 55 2.54 -1.65 -10.75
C ARG A 55 1.93 -0.30 -11.10
N LEU A 56 1.59 -0.07 -12.37
CA LEU A 56 0.94 1.17 -12.81
C LEU A 56 -0.39 1.41 -12.10
N ALA A 57 -1.22 0.37 -11.95
CA ALA A 57 -2.47 0.47 -11.19
C ALA A 57 -2.23 0.86 -9.73
N ARG A 58 -1.25 0.23 -9.07
CA ARG A 58 -0.89 0.56 -7.68
C ARG A 58 -0.39 2.00 -7.56
N LEU A 59 0.42 2.48 -8.50
CA LEU A 59 0.89 3.87 -8.53
C LEU A 59 -0.27 4.86 -8.74
N ALA A 60 -1.26 4.48 -9.52
CA ALA A 60 -2.47 5.26 -9.74
C ALA A 60 -3.50 5.16 -8.58
N GLY A 61 -3.25 4.34 -7.58
CA GLY A 61 -4.18 4.13 -6.45
C GLY A 61 -5.47 3.41 -6.84
N ILE A 62 -5.46 2.63 -7.92
CA ILE A 62 -6.61 1.85 -8.39
C ILE A 62 -6.37 0.35 -8.18
N LEU A 63 -7.45 -0.43 -8.25
CA LEU A 63 -7.40 -1.88 -8.11
C LEU A 63 -6.43 -2.50 -9.14
N PRO A 64 -5.41 -3.30 -8.71
CA PRO A 64 -4.42 -3.86 -9.61
C PRO A 64 -4.97 -5.09 -10.37
N ALA A 65 -5.89 -4.83 -11.29
CA ALA A 65 -6.48 -5.81 -12.17
C ALA A 65 -6.76 -5.19 -13.55
N PHE A 66 -6.55 -5.96 -14.62
CA PHE A 66 -6.71 -5.50 -15.99
C PHE A 66 -7.37 -6.54 -16.87
N PHE A 67 -8.14 -6.07 -17.84
CA PHE A 67 -8.46 -6.87 -19.00
C PHE A 67 -7.32 -6.78 -20.01
N VAL A 68 -6.94 -7.92 -20.58
CA VAL A 68 -5.87 -8.01 -21.58
C VAL A 68 -6.47 -8.43 -22.92
N SER A 69 -6.11 -7.72 -23.98
CA SER A 69 -6.47 -8.03 -25.35
C SER A 69 -5.22 -8.14 -26.21
N GLN A 70 -5.22 -9.08 -27.15
CA GLN A 70 -4.15 -9.19 -28.17
C GLN A 70 -4.43 -8.30 -29.39
N ALA A 71 -5.65 -7.79 -29.54
CA ALA A 71 -5.97 -6.90 -30.62
C ALA A 71 -5.33 -5.52 -30.37
N PRO A 72 -4.73 -4.90 -31.40
CA PRO A 72 -4.30 -3.52 -31.30
C PRO A 72 -5.52 -2.66 -30.96
N ALA A 73 -5.46 -1.95 -29.85
CA ALA A 73 -6.46 -0.96 -29.49
C ALA A 73 -5.99 0.40 -29.99
N ASP A 74 -6.92 1.20 -30.45
CA ASP A 74 -6.69 2.62 -30.66
C ASP A 74 -6.63 3.26 -29.28
N CYS A 75 -5.40 3.48 -28.77
CA CYS A 75 -5.16 3.92 -27.41
C CYS A 75 -4.78 5.39 -27.43
N GLU A 76 -5.40 6.20 -26.58
CA GLU A 76 -5.02 7.59 -26.37
C GLU A 76 -3.61 7.72 -25.75
N ALA A 77 -3.16 6.71 -25.02
CA ALA A 77 -1.85 6.68 -24.38
C ALA A 77 -1.26 5.27 -24.35
N SER A 78 0.04 5.18 -24.42
CA SER A 78 0.81 3.93 -24.26
C SER A 78 2.02 4.16 -23.37
N ALA A 79 2.46 3.12 -22.69
CA ALA A 79 3.67 3.15 -21.88
C ALA A 79 4.42 1.82 -22.00
N GLU A 80 5.73 1.89 -22.11
CA GLU A 80 6.60 0.73 -22.14
C GLU A 80 6.74 0.12 -20.73
N ALA A 81 6.78 -1.20 -20.66
CA ALA A 81 6.91 -1.92 -19.39
C ALA A 81 8.14 -1.49 -18.58
N ASP A 82 9.27 -1.28 -19.27
CA ASP A 82 10.51 -0.83 -18.63
C ASP A 82 10.41 0.59 -18.09
N ALA A 83 9.69 1.49 -18.78
CA ALA A 83 9.45 2.85 -18.31
C ALA A 83 8.65 2.83 -17.00
N ILE A 84 7.61 1.99 -16.93
CA ILE A 84 6.80 1.82 -15.71
C ILE A 84 7.63 1.19 -14.59
N SER A 85 8.42 0.17 -14.90
CA SER A 85 9.24 -0.55 -13.92
C SER A 85 10.33 0.33 -13.32
N ASN A 86 10.86 1.27 -14.10
CA ASN A 86 11.89 2.21 -13.67
C ASN A 86 11.32 3.55 -13.13
N PHE A 87 10.00 3.74 -13.23
CA PHE A 87 9.36 4.95 -12.73
C PHE A 87 9.56 5.08 -11.22
N GLY A 88 10.06 6.24 -10.79
CA GLY A 88 10.27 6.55 -9.39
C GLY A 88 11.59 6.06 -8.79
N GLY A 89 12.44 5.32 -9.56
CA GLY A 89 13.82 4.94 -9.18
C GLY A 89 13.98 4.53 -7.72
N GLY A 90 13.37 3.45 -7.25
CA GLY A 90 13.37 2.98 -5.86
C GLY A 90 12.91 4.04 -4.82
N PRO A 91 12.30 3.68 -3.71
CA PRO A 91 11.78 4.66 -2.75
C PRO A 91 12.95 5.38 -2.05
N GLN A 92 13.38 6.50 -2.62
CA GLN A 92 14.30 7.40 -1.92
C GLN A 92 13.49 8.34 -1.04
N LEU A 93 13.45 8.03 0.24
CA LEU A 93 12.87 8.90 1.26
C LEU A 93 13.80 10.11 1.45
N HIS A 94 13.27 11.30 1.28
CA HIS A 94 13.95 12.54 1.66
C HIS A 94 13.12 13.27 2.72
N ILE A 95 13.80 13.92 3.64
CA ILE A 95 13.13 14.73 4.67
C ILE A 95 12.53 15.96 3.98
N ALA A 96 11.21 16.08 4.05
CA ALA A 96 10.48 17.24 3.54
C ALA A 96 10.48 18.38 4.56
N THR A 97 10.24 18.06 5.84
CA THR A 97 10.20 19.05 6.92
C THR A 97 10.35 18.39 8.29
N ARG A 98 10.65 19.23 9.29
CA ARG A 98 10.66 18.86 10.71
C ARG A 98 9.95 19.94 11.51
N ALA A 99 9.28 19.54 12.57
CA ALA A 99 8.67 20.46 13.51
C ALA A 99 8.62 19.86 14.91
N ARG A 100 8.71 20.71 15.92
CA ARG A 100 8.37 20.30 17.29
C ARG A 100 6.86 20.04 17.35
N LEU A 101 6.50 18.90 17.92
CA LEU A 101 5.11 18.48 18.08
C LEU A 101 4.91 17.89 19.47
N PRO A 102 4.70 18.71 20.51
CA PRO A 102 4.32 18.20 21.82
C PRO A 102 3.07 17.34 21.71
N VAL A 103 3.10 16.16 22.29
CA VAL A 103 1.98 15.22 22.33
C VAL A 103 1.65 14.88 23.79
N SER A 104 0.48 14.31 24.04
CA SER A 104 0.05 13.95 25.40
C SER A 104 1.02 13.01 26.13
N ALA A 105 1.73 12.16 25.39
CA ALA A 105 2.74 11.25 25.94
C ALA A 105 4.07 11.95 26.27
N SER A 106 4.41 13.06 25.61
CA SER A 106 5.67 13.78 25.83
C SER A 106 5.63 15.20 25.27
N GLU A 107 6.11 16.16 26.05
CA GLU A 107 6.33 17.54 25.57
C GLU A 107 7.58 17.64 24.67
N SER A 108 8.50 16.66 24.77
CA SER A 108 9.74 16.58 24.00
C SER A 108 9.56 15.66 22.78
N ALA A 109 8.67 16.04 21.88
CA ALA A 109 8.48 15.30 20.66
C ALA A 109 8.71 16.16 19.41
N GLU A 110 9.16 15.51 18.34
CA GLU A 110 9.42 16.09 17.03
C GLU A 110 8.75 15.22 15.96
N ILE A 111 8.07 15.82 15.02
CA ILE A 111 7.58 15.16 13.82
C ILE A 111 8.51 15.43 12.65
N VAL A 112 8.85 14.39 11.91
CA VAL A 112 9.64 14.46 10.68
C VAL A 112 8.80 13.91 9.56
N ALA A 113 8.51 14.72 8.56
CA ALA A 113 7.80 14.29 7.36
C ALA A 113 8.78 13.92 6.26
N PHE A 114 8.50 12.83 5.59
CA PHE A 114 9.27 12.31 4.48
C PHE A 114 8.41 12.23 3.23
N ARG A 115 9.03 12.43 2.09
CA ARG A 115 8.45 12.23 0.76
C ARG A 115 9.35 11.33 -0.06
N THR A 116 8.72 10.60 -0.97
CA THR A 116 9.42 9.81 -1.99
C THR A 116 9.22 10.43 -3.37
N SER A 117 10.22 10.32 -4.22
CA SER A 117 10.08 10.65 -5.62
C SER A 117 9.15 9.64 -6.29
N GLY A 118 8.06 10.11 -6.91
CA GLY A 118 7.14 9.25 -7.67
C GLY A 118 6.07 8.49 -6.87
N ASP A 119 5.97 8.73 -5.54
CA ASP A 119 4.88 8.23 -4.72
C ASP A 119 4.22 9.41 -3.98
N PRO A 120 2.91 9.66 -4.14
CA PRO A 120 2.23 10.76 -3.48
C PRO A 120 2.02 10.53 -1.97
N ARG A 121 2.28 9.33 -1.46
CA ARG A 121 2.10 9.02 -0.04
C ARG A 121 3.15 9.74 0.80
N GLU A 122 2.71 10.31 1.90
CA GLU A 122 3.58 10.90 2.90
C GLU A 122 3.86 9.89 4.01
N HIS A 123 5.10 9.88 4.48
CA HIS A 123 5.49 9.10 5.64
C HIS A 123 5.94 10.04 6.74
N VAL A 124 5.60 9.74 7.97
CA VAL A 124 6.01 10.54 9.11
C VAL A 124 6.73 9.70 10.15
N ALA A 125 7.71 10.26 10.80
CA ALA A 125 8.29 9.71 12.02
C ALA A 125 7.99 10.67 13.17
N LEU A 126 7.37 10.17 14.23
CA LEU A 126 7.26 10.87 15.49
C LEU A 126 8.41 10.41 16.37
N ILE A 127 9.29 11.33 16.72
CA ILE A 127 10.47 11.11 17.56
C ILE A 127 10.12 11.62 18.95
N VAL A 128 10.18 10.74 19.95
CA VAL A 128 9.79 11.05 21.32
C VAL A 128 10.97 10.83 22.25
N GLY A 129 11.22 11.79 23.14
CA GLY A 129 12.29 11.70 24.12
C GLY A 129 13.61 12.28 23.64
N LYS A 130 14.68 11.98 24.37
CA LYS A 130 16.02 12.51 24.10
C LYS A 130 16.96 11.35 23.78
N ARG A 131 17.88 11.62 22.87
CA ARG A 131 18.96 10.69 22.52
C ARG A 131 19.95 10.61 23.67
N ASP A 132 20.20 9.40 24.17
CA ASP A 132 21.26 9.10 25.14
C ASP A 132 22.27 8.08 24.60
N GLY A 133 22.08 7.56 23.39
CA GLY A 133 22.95 6.58 22.73
C GLY A 133 22.51 5.13 22.97
N SER A 134 21.40 4.88 23.66
CA SER A 134 20.83 3.55 23.78
C SER A 134 20.05 3.15 22.51
N THR A 135 19.65 1.88 22.43
CA THR A 135 18.87 1.39 21.28
C THR A 135 17.43 1.92 21.33
N PRO A 136 16.95 2.59 20.27
CA PRO A 136 15.62 3.14 20.26
C PRO A 136 14.53 2.06 20.25
N VAL A 137 13.44 2.29 20.96
CA VAL A 137 12.21 1.52 20.83
C VAL A 137 11.44 2.10 19.64
N VAL A 138 11.05 1.23 18.71
CA VAL A 138 10.39 1.64 17.46
C VAL A 138 9.07 0.90 17.29
N ARG A 139 8.01 1.62 16.93
CA ARG A 139 6.72 1.10 16.50
C ARG A 139 6.45 1.53 15.06
N LEU A 140 6.19 0.57 14.18
CA LEU A 140 5.59 0.84 12.88
C LEU A 140 4.07 0.88 13.05
N HIS A 141 3.44 1.94 12.54
CA HIS A 141 2.01 2.13 12.62
C HIS A 141 1.48 2.55 11.25
N SER A 142 0.48 1.83 10.77
CA SER A 142 -0.27 2.22 9.58
C SER A 142 -1.46 3.05 10.03
N GLU A 143 -1.58 4.25 9.50
CA GLU A 143 -2.66 5.18 9.77
C GLU A 143 -4.04 4.51 9.70
N CYS A 144 -4.83 4.69 10.73
CA CYS A 144 -6.20 4.21 10.82
C CYS A 144 -7.14 5.32 11.26
N LEU A 145 -7.67 6.09 10.31
CA LEU A 145 -8.55 7.22 10.60
C LEU A 145 -9.68 6.86 11.57
N THR A 146 -10.30 5.70 11.37
CA THR A 146 -11.43 5.29 12.19
C THR A 146 -11.04 4.94 13.63
N GLY A 147 -9.91 4.26 13.82
CA GLY A 147 -9.42 3.90 15.15
C GLY A 147 -8.67 5.03 15.83
N ASP A 148 -7.73 5.67 15.12
CA ASP A 148 -6.82 6.64 15.70
C ASP A 148 -7.50 7.99 15.98
N VAL A 149 -8.41 8.40 15.09
CA VAL A 149 -9.06 9.74 15.18
C VAL A 149 -10.51 9.65 15.67
N LEU A 150 -11.29 8.71 15.12
CA LEU A 150 -12.72 8.62 15.43
C LEU A 150 -13.04 7.68 16.61
N GLY A 151 -12.06 6.95 17.15
CA GLY A 151 -12.22 6.05 18.27
C GLY A 151 -13.18 4.88 17.98
N SER A 152 -13.11 4.32 16.78
CA SER A 152 -13.97 3.21 16.37
C SER A 152 -13.79 2.00 17.30
N LEU A 153 -14.88 1.43 17.76
CA LEU A 153 -14.90 0.20 18.56
C LEU A 153 -14.71 -1.08 17.70
N LYS A 154 -14.56 -0.95 16.37
CA LYS A 154 -14.32 -2.09 15.47
C LYS A 154 -12.84 -2.46 15.32
N CYS A 155 -11.94 -1.63 15.84
CA CYS A 155 -10.50 -1.90 15.85
C CYS A 155 -9.88 -1.34 17.13
N ASP A 156 -8.68 -1.77 17.44
CA ASP A 156 -7.88 -1.35 18.60
C ASP A 156 -6.68 -0.46 18.21
N CYS A 157 -6.68 0.09 16.98
CA CYS A 157 -5.57 0.90 16.45
C CYS A 157 -5.26 2.10 17.35
N GLY A 158 -6.27 2.88 17.74
CA GLY A 158 -6.11 4.02 18.63
C GLY A 158 -5.49 3.66 19.98
N PRO A 159 -6.07 2.72 20.75
CA PRO A 159 -5.45 2.23 21.99
C PRO A 159 -4.03 1.71 21.82
N GLN A 160 -3.74 0.97 20.73
CA GLN A 160 -2.38 0.49 20.44
C GLN A 160 -1.40 1.64 20.16
N LEU A 161 -1.82 2.66 19.42
CA LEU A 161 -1.00 3.84 19.17
C LEU A 161 -0.67 4.57 20.48
N HIS A 162 -1.69 4.81 21.29
CA HIS A 162 -1.49 5.50 22.58
C HIS A 162 -0.60 4.72 23.53
N ALA A 163 -0.77 3.40 23.63
CA ALA A 163 0.11 2.55 24.45
C ALA A 163 1.56 2.58 23.94
N ALA A 164 1.77 2.49 22.63
CA ALA A 164 3.10 2.56 22.05
C ALA A 164 3.78 3.92 22.31
N LEU A 165 3.07 5.02 22.17
CA LEU A 165 3.59 6.35 22.45
C LEU A 165 3.96 6.51 23.93
N HIS A 166 3.17 5.95 24.83
CA HIS A 166 3.47 5.95 26.27
C HIS A 166 4.75 5.17 26.58
N GLU A 167 4.87 3.95 26.05
CA GLU A 167 6.07 3.13 26.26
C GLU A 167 7.32 3.78 25.67
N ILE A 168 7.24 4.32 24.45
CA ILE A 168 8.37 5.03 23.81
C ILE A 168 8.76 6.27 24.61
N ALA A 169 7.80 7.01 25.17
CA ALA A 169 8.08 8.20 25.95
C ALA A 169 8.84 7.91 27.27
N HIS A 170 8.71 6.68 27.80
CA HIS A 170 9.40 6.23 29.01
C HIS A 170 10.72 5.49 28.71
N ALA A 171 10.94 5.14 27.44
CA ALA A 171 12.21 4.54 27.03
C ALA A 171 13.27 5.62 26.77
N SER A 172 14.50 5.33 27.17
CA SER A 172 15.67 6.12 26.77
C SER A 172 16.24 5.59 25.47
N TRP A 173 16.92 6.41 24.65
CA TRP A 173 17.57 5.99 23.41
C TRP A 173 18.68 6.92 22.92
#